data_b7d4f1d033514754dbb935ea44d03843
#
_entry.id   b7d4f1d033514754dbb935ea44d03843
#
_cell.length_a   1.000
_cell.length_b   1.000
_cell.length_c   1.000
_cell.angle_alpha   90.00
_cell.angle_beta   90.00
_cell.angle_gamma   90.00
#
_symmetry.space_group_name_H-M   'P 1'
#
loop_
_entity.id
_entity.type
_entity.pdbx_description
1 polymer ?
#
loop_
_entity_poly.entity_id
_entity_poly.type
_entity_poly.pdbx_seq_one_letter_code
_entity_poly.pdbx_strand_id
1 'polypeptide(L)'
;MPDFNLDSESLRAEFAKIITFWQSHGVGGFRLDAVTSYYTGANASTANFLRFVCETAKANDPDCYLVGEAWTDKATILTLYESGIDSLFNFPASDSTGRFVKAALAGKSSTVSAAQADWNARIRAVSPASVDAPFVSNHDMARARGMLRSKVPNEKAAALLYLLMPGVPTVYYGEELGMSGSGSDENKRLPMVWSSDAATQCKAPAAADQAQRLTDGVAEQDSDPDSLLNWYRQLIALRNLAPELTRGEMTALDGGNDAICAYTEIGRA
;
A
#
# COMPACT_ATOMS: atom_id res chain seq x y z
N MET A 1 7.02 -3.33 -27.75
CA MET A 1 6.13 -2.18 -27.97
C MET A 1 6.98 -0.94 -27.98
N PRO A 2 6.63 0.12 -28.75
CA PRO A 2 7.33 1.39 -28.64
C PRO A 2 7.13 1.97 -27.24
N ASP A 3 8.16 2.63 -26.72
CA ASP A 3 8.16 3.29 -25.43
C ASP A 3 8.54 4.76 -25.57
N PHE A 4 8.26 5.57 -24.56
CA PHE A 4 8.65 6.97 -24.56
C PHE A 4 10.14 7.13 -24.30
N ASN A 5 10.78 8.05 -25.03
CA ASN A 5 12.12 8.49 -24.70
C ASN A 5 12.06 9.50 -23.54
N LEU A 6 12.21 9.02 -22.31
CA LEU A 6 12.14 9.84 -21.10
C LEU A 6 13.31 10.83 -20.94
N ASP A 7 14.33 10.76 -21.81
CA ASP A 7 15.40 11.76 -21.88
C ASP A 7 15.05 12.95 -22.77
N SER A 8 13.94 12.86 -23.52
CA SER A 8 13.48 13.97 -24.38
C SER A 8 12.97 15.15 -23.54
N GLU A 9 13.59 16.30 -23.71
CA GLU A 9 13.18 17.56 -23.06
C GLU A 9 11.73 17.94 -23.38
N SER A 10 11.31 17.75 -24.63
CA SER A 10 9.94 18.05 -25.06
C SER A 10 8.93 17.13 -24.37
N LEU A 11 9.25 15.84 -24.19
CA LEU A 11 8.40 14.91 -23.45
C LEU A 11 8.32 15.28 -21.97
N ARG A 12 9.44 15.62 -21.34
CA ARG A 12 9.45 16.07 -19.93
C ARG A 12 8.63 17.35 -19.75
N ALA A 13 8.69 18.27 -20.70
CA ALA A 13 7.86 19.48 -20.68
C ALA A 13 6.35 19.14 -20.76
N GLU A 14 5.95 18.10 -21.51
CA GLU A 14 4.57 17.64 -21.52
C GLU A 14 4.17 16.98 -20.21
N PHE A 15 5.01 16.15 -19.59
CA PHE A 15 4.74 15.62 -18.26
C PHE A 15 4.55 16.73 -17.21
N ALA A 16 5.39 17.76 -17.25
CA ALA A 16 5.23 18.91 -16.35
C ALA A 16 3.87 19.62 -16.55
N LYS A 17 3.42 19.79 -17.79
CA LYS A 17 2.08 20.35 -18.08
C LYS A 17 0.97 19.45 -17.56
N ILE A 18 1.07 18.12 -17.72
CA ILE A 18 0.07 17.15 -17.24
C ILE A 18 -0.02 17.22 -15.72
N ILE A 19 1.10 17.23 -15.00
CA ILE A 19 1.14 17.35 -13.55
C ILE A 19 0.46 18.66 -13.11
N THR A 20 0.88 19.79 -13.68
CA THR A 20 0.31 21.10 -13.37
C THR A 20 -1.19 21.17 -13.67
N PHE A 21 -1.63 20.58 -14.78
CA PHE A 21 -3.05 20.51 -15.15
C PHE A 21 -3.87 19.82 -14.05
N TRP A 22 -3.46 18.63 -13.62
CA TRP A 22 -4.22 17.90 -12.61
C TRP A 22 -4.17 18.58 -11.23
N GLN A 23 -3.04 19.14 -10.84
CA GLN A 23 -2.94 19.91 -9.59
C GLN A 23 -3.82 21.16 -9.62
N SER A 24 -3.95 21.85 -10.77
CA SER A 24 -4.87 22.98 -10.90
C SER A 24 -6.35 22.60 -10.75
N HIS A 25 -6.67 21.29 -10.86
CA HIS A 25 -8.00 20.73 -10.60
C HIS A 25 -8.14 20.13 -9.19
N GLY A 26 -7.19 20.35 -8.29
CA GLY A 26 -7.24 19.94 -6.90
C GLY A 26 -6.68 18.54 -6.62
N VAL A 27 -5.93 17.94 -7.56
CA VAL A 27 -5.23 16.67 -7.30
C VAL A 27 -4.05 16.92 -6.37
N GLY A 28 -4.08 16.35 -5.16
CA GLY A 28 -3.05 16.50 -4.12
C GLY A 28 -1.94 15.46 -4.17
N GLY A 29 -1.94 14.54 -5.16
CA GLY A 29 -0.89 13.52 -5.27
C GLY A 29 -1.06 12.62 -6.47
N PHE A 30 -0.03 11.78 -6.72
CA PHE A 30 -0.01 10.86 -7.87
C PHE A 30 0.51 9.48 -7.45
N ARG A 31 -0.15 8.44 -7.95
CA ARG A 31 0.40 7.09 -7.99
C ARG A 31 1.09 6.89 -9.33
N LEU A 32 2.36 6.53 -9.28
CA LEU A 32 3.21 6.30 -10.46
C LEU A 32 3.25 4.80 -10.75
N ASP A 33 2.73 4.42 -11.92
CA ASP A 33 2.61 3.03 -12.36
C ASP A 33 3.97 2.46 -12.78
N ALA A 34 4.21 1.19 -12.45
CA ALA A 34 5.32 0.37 -12.95
C ALA A 34 6.67 1.10 -13.06
N VAL A 35 7.07 1.82 -12.00
CA VAL A 35 8.27 2.71 -12.05
C VAL A 35 9.56 1.96 -12.41
N THR A 36 9.64 0.67 -12.14
CA THR A 36 10.79 -0.17 -12.52
C THR A 36 10.94 -0.35 -14.03
N SER A 37 9.90 -0.04 -14.80
CA SER A 37 9.88 -0.16 -16.25
C SER A 37 10.27 1.15 -16.99
N TYR A 38 10.45 2.26 -16.27
CA TYR A 38 10.78 3.56 -16.88
C TYR A 38 12.11 3.54 -17.65
N TYR A 39 13.12 2.88 -17.08
CA TYR A 39 14.38 2.55 -17.74
C TYR A 39 14.75 1.12 -17.33
N THR A 40 14.27 0.15 -18.09
CA THR A 40 14.45 -1.28 -17.77
C THR A 40 15.93 -1.61 -17.56
N GLY A 41 16.25 -2.10 -16.34
CA GLY A 41 17.61 -2.47 -15.96
C GLY A 41 18.55 -1.30 -15.60
N ALA A 42 18.08 -0.05 -15.64
CA ALA A 42 18.86 1.14 -15.32
C ALA A 42 18.25 1.93 -14.16
N ASN A 43 18.31 1.38 -12.95
CA ASN A 43 17.66 1.92 -11.74
C ASN A 43 18.06 3.38 -11.44
N ALA A 44 19.32 3.77 -11.67
CA ALA A 44 19.77 5.14 -11.49
C ALA A 44 19.09 6.12 -12.45
N SER A 45 18.88 5.73 -13.71
CA SER A 45 18.13 6.54 -14.69
C SER A 45 16.66 6.66 -14.29
N THR A 46 16.06 5.56 -13.82
CA THR A 46 14.70 5.55 -13.25
C THR A 46 14.60 6.53 -12.08
N ALA A 47 15.52 6.47 -11.11
CA ALA A 47 15.54 7.37 -9.96
C ALA A 47 15.67 8.84 -10.40
N ASN A 48 16.47 9.13 -11.41
CA ASN A 48 16.61 10.49 -11.96
C ASN A 48 15.32 11.01 -12.60
N PHE A 49 14.60 10.15 -13.33
CA PHE A 49 13.30 10.54 -13.89
C PHE A 49 12.23 10.72 -12.80
N LEU A 50 12.18 9.83 -11.81
CA LEU A 50 11.33 10.01 -10.65
C LEU A 50 11.61 11.30 -9.91
N ARG A 51 12.89 11.68 -9.74
CA ARG A 51 13.28 12.97 -9.15
C ARG A 51 12.70 14.14 -9.93
N PHE A 52 12.81 14.13 -11.25
CA PHE A 52 12.19 15.14 -12.10
C PHE A 52 10.67 15.25 -11.86
N VAL A 53 9.96 14.13 -11.77
CA VAL A 53 8.50 14.10 -11.50
C VAL A 53 8.21 14.68 -10.11
N CYS A 54 8.97 14.27 -9.09
CA CYS A 54 8.81 14.75 -7.71
C CYS A 54 9.06 16.26 -7.60
N GLU A 55 10.15 16.74 -8.13
CA GLU A 55 10.52 18.17 -8.14
C GLU A 55 9.46 19.00 -8.86
N THR A 56 8.98 18.54 -10.02
CA THR A 56 7.92 19.21 -10.77
C THR A 56 6.62 19.31 -9.98
N ALA A 57 6.18 18.21 -9.38
CA ALA A 57 4.94 18.19 -8.61
C ALA A 57 5.03 19.07 -7.36
N LYS A 58 6.15 18.98 -6.62
CA LYS A 58 6.37 19.74 -5.38
C LYS A 58 6.68 21.22 -5.60
N ALA A 59 7.16 21.61 -6.79
CA ALA A 59 7.30 23.01 -7.15
C ALA A 59 5.93 23.71 -7.27
N ASN A 60 4.91 22.99 -7.71
CA ASN A 60 3.53 23.50 -7.79
C ASN A 60 2.79 23.43 -6.46
N ASP A 61 2.97 22.30 -5.74
CA ASP A 61 2.34 22.02 -4.46
C ASP A 61 3.32 21.25 -3.56
N PRO A 62 3.94 21.89 -2.56
CA PRO A 62 4.90 21.25 -1.66
C PRO A 62 4.32 20.06 -0.87
N ASP A 63 3.01 20.03 -0.64
CA ASP A 63 2.31 18.97 0.08
C ASP A 63 1.86 17.82 -0.84
N CYS A 64 2.11 17.91 -2.14
CA CYS A 64 1.79 16.85 -3.11
C CYS A 64 2.45 15.54 -2.72
N TYR A 65 1.64 14.49 -2.54
CA TYR A 65 2.11 13.15 -2.18
C TYR A 65 2.33 12.28 -3.42
N LEU A 66 3.52 11.70 -3.54
CA LEU A 66 3.83 10.77 -4.64
C LEU A 66 4.15 9.38 -4.11
N VAL A 67 3.47 8.37 -4.66
CA VAL A 67 3.74 6.97 -4.38
C VAL A 67 4.01 6.19 -5.67
N GLY A 68 5.09 5.42 -5.69
CA GLY A 68 5.50 4.64 -6.86
C GLY A 68 5.25 3.15 -6.69
N GLU A 69 4.82 2.49 -7.77
CA GLU A 69 4.77 1.05 -7.85
C GLU A 69 6.13 0.49 -8.27
N ALA A 70 6.87 -0.02 -7.30
CA ALA A 70 8.15 -0.69 -7.52
C ALA A 70 8.04 -2.17 -7.14
N TRP A 71 7.50 -2.99 -8.04
CA TRP A 71 7.37 -4.44 -7.81
C TRP A 71 8.70 -5.14 -8.06
N THR A 72 9.56 -5.10 -7.07
CA THR A 72 10.93 -5.59 -7.17
C THR A 72 11.53 -5.90 -5.76
N ASP A 73 12.81 -6.21 -5.72
CA ASP A 73 13.55 -6.48 -4.49
C ASP A 73 13.88 -5.21 -3.68
N LYS A 74 14.25 -5.40 -2.40
CA LYS A 74 14.54 -4.32 -1.47
C LYS A 74 15.70 -3.42 -1.90
N ALA A 75 16.72 -3.95 -2.55
CA ALA A 75 17.90 -3.16 -2.95
C ALA A 75 17.52 -2.19 -4.07
N THR A 76 16.79 -2.66 -5.06
CA THR A 76 16.24 -1.83 -6.12
C THR A 76 15.31 -0.74 -5.58
N ILE A 77 14.38 -1.09 -4.66
CA ILE A 77 13.50 -0.11 -4.02
C ILE A 77 14.30 1.00 -3.32
N LEU A 78 15.35 0.64 -2.56
CA LEU A 78 16.21 1.63 -1.91
C LEU A 78 16.90 2.56 -2.91
N THR A 79 17.40 2.03 -4.04
CA THR A 79 17.96 2.88 -5.11
C THR A 79 16.92 3.86 -5.66
N LEU A 80 15.66 3.44 -5.80
CA LEU A 80 14.60 4.33 -6.30
C LEU A 80 14.22 5.43 -5.29
N TYR A 81 14.38 5.20 -4.00
CA TYR A 81 14.22 6.24 -2.97
C TYR A 81 15.25 7.38 -3.08
N GLU A 82 16.39 7.18 -3.78
CA GLU A 82 17.34 8.25 -4.08
C GLU A 82 16.72 9.39 -4.91
N SER A 83 15.57 9.14 -5.53
CA SER A 83 14.77 10.17 -6.23
C SER A 83 14.16 11.21 -5.30
N GLY A 84 14.00 10.92 -4.01
CA GLY A 84 13.25 11.74 -3.07
C GLY A 84 11.72 11.56 -3.15
N ILE A 85 11.23 10.50 -3.81
CA ILE A 85 9.80 10.16 -3.83
C ILE A 85 9.30 9.91 -2.41
N ASP A 86 8.08 10.36 -2.09
CA ASP A 86 7.54 10.24 -0.73
C ASP A 86 7.42 8.80 -0.28
N SER A 87 6.93 7.90 -1.15
CA SER A 87 6.78 6.48 -0.83
C SER A 87 6.93 5.57 -2.03
N LEU A 88 7.33 4.34 -1.79
CA LEU A 88 7.24 3.22 -2.72
C LEU A 88 6.48 2.09 -2.05
N PHE A 89 5.58 1.41 -2.79
CA PHE A 89 4.84 0.29 -2.26
C PHE A 89 5.76 -0.84 -1.80
N ASN A 90 5.56 -1.30 -0.56
CA ASN A 90 6.42 -2.31 0.07
C ASN A 90 6.06 -3.73 -0.39
N PHE A 91 6.31 -4.03 -1.66
CA PHE A 91 6.08 -5.37 -2.22
C PHE A 91 6.79 -6.49 -1.44
N PRO A 92 8.04 -6.33 -0.96
CA PRO A 92 8.70 -7.36 -0.15
C PRO A 92 8.00 -7.72 1.17
N ALA A 93 7.08 -6.89 1.64
CA ALA A 93 6.31 -7.14 2.86
C ALA A 93 4.87 -7.62 2.59
N SER A 94 4.40 -7.48 1.35
CA SER A 94 3.05 -7.80 0.89
C SER A 94 2.95 -9.20 0.28
N ASP A 95 1.75 -9.57 -0.20
CA ASP A 95 1.45 -10.87 -0.80
C ASP A 95 1.53 -12.05 0.19
N SER A 96 1.23 -13.23 -0.32
CA SER A 96 1.23 -14.52 0.41
C SER A 96 2.56 -14.86 1.07
N THR A 97 3.67 -14.34 0.53
CA THR A 97 5.02 -14.53 1.03
C THR A 97 5.51 -13.41 1.94
N GLY A 98 4.75 -12.32 2.04
CA GLY A 98 5.09 -11.15 2.83
C GLY A 98 5.00 -11.38 4.35
N ARG A 99 5.68 -10.52 5.09
CA ARG A 99 5.77 -10.67 6.56
C ARG A 99 4.42 -10.53 7.27
N PHE A 100 3.54 -9.64 6.80
CA PHE A 100 2.24 -9.43 7.44
C PHE A 100 1.33 -10.65 7.33
N VAL A 101 1.25 -11.25 6.12
CA VAL A 101 0.47 -12.48 5.89
C VAL A 101 1.07 -13.66 6.64
N LYS A 102 2.40 -13.86 6.57
CA LYS A 102 3.08 -14.94 7.30
C LYS A 102 2.90 -14.84 8.80
N ALA A 103 3.03 -13.65 9.38
CA ALA A 103 2.85 -13.43 10.82
C ALA A 103 1.40 -13.73 11.25
N ALA A 104 0.42 -13.23 10.50
CA ALA A 104 -1.00 -13.48 10.77
C ALA A 104 -1.35 -14.97 10.69
N LEU A 105 -0.84 -15.70 9.68
CA LEU A 105 -1.07 -17.14 9.51
C LEU A 105 -0.42 -17.99 10.60
N ALA A 106 0.76 -17.60 11.06
CA ALA A 106 1.52 -18.33 12.06
C ALA A 106 1.11 -17.99 13.51
N GLY A 107 0.38 -16.88 13.72
CA GLY A 107 0.16 -16.32 15.05
C GLY A 107 1.46 -15.86 15.72
N LYS A 108 2.47 -15.49 14.92
CA LYS A 108 3.82 -15.09 15.38
C LYS A 108 4.21 -13.78 14.74
N SER A 109 4.21 -12.72 15.52
CA SER A 109 4.44 -11.35 15.04
C SER A 109 5.64 -10.64 15.70
N SER A 110 6.32 -11.30 16.64
CA SER A 110 7.43 -10.70 17.41
C SER A 110 8.58 -10.15 16.54
N THR A 111 8.82 -10.73 15.36
CA THR A 111 9.88 -10.27 14.45
C THR A 111 9.44 -9.17 13.48
N VAL A 112 8.13 -8.87 13.42
CA VAL A 112 7.60 -7.90 12.44
C VAL A 112 8.06 -6.50 12.76
N SER A 113 8.06 -6.10 14.04
CA SER A 113 8.50 -4.78 14.49
C SER A 113 9.99 -4.53 14.17
N ALA A 114 10.87 -5.49 14.45
CA ALA A 114 12.30 -5.37 14.14
C ALA A 114 12.55 -5.25 12.63
N ALA A 115 11.87 -6.08 11.84
CA ALA A 115 11.99 -6.04 10.38
C ALA A 115 11.45 -4.73 9.76
N GLN A 116 10.42 -4.14 10.37
CA GLN A 116 9.89 -2.86 9.92
C GLN A 116 10.78 -1.70 10.35
N ALA A 117 11.29 -1.71 11.58
CA ALA A 117 12.24 -0.70 12.06
C ALA A 117 13.52 -0.64 11.21
N ASP A 118 14.12 -1.81 10.90
CA ASP A 118 15.27 -1.91 9.98
C ASP A 118 14.93 -1.32 8.59
N TRP A 119 13.76 -1.68 8.04
CA TRP A 119 13.34 -1.19 6.72
C TRP A 119 13.17 0.34 6.71
N ASN A 120 12.49 0.89 7.69
CA ASN A 120 12.30 2.33 7.81
C ASN A 120 13.62 3.09 8.02
N ALA A 121 14.55 2.51 8.80
CA ALA A 121 15.88 3.08 8.98
C ALA A 121 16.67 3.14 7.66
N ARG A 122 16.59 2.09 6.84
CA ARG A 122 17.22 2.05 5.50
C ARG A 122 16.63 3.08 4.54
N ILE A 123 15.30 3.21 4.51
CA ILE A 123 14.64 4.25 3.68
C ILE A 123 15.16 5.62 4.12
N ARG A 124 15.14 5.93 5.40
CA ARG A 124 15.59 7.23 5.94
C ARG A 124 17.07 7.51 5.71
N ALA A 125 17.91 6.50 5.70
CA ALA A 125 19.33 6.66 5.39
C ALA A 125 19.56 7.11 3.94
N VAL A 126 18.67 6.73 3.01
CA VAL A 126 18.72 7.12 1.59
C VAL A 126 17.98 8.43 1.35
N SER A 127 16.78 8.56 1.89
CA SER A 127 15.89 9.71 1.73
C SER A 127 15.20 10.05 3.06
N PRO A 128 15.71 11.03 3.82
CA PRO A 128 15.22 11.34 5.18
C PRO A 128 13.74 11.75 5.27
N ALA A 129 13.18 12.30 4.19
CA ALA A 129 11.79 12.73 4.13
C ALA A 129 10.83 11.62 3.66
N SER A 130 11.36 10.55 3.08
CA SER A 130 10.56 9.46 2.54
C SER A 130 10.09 8.49 3.63
N VAL A 131 8.95 7.85 3.39
CA VAL A 131 8.33 6.88 4.29
C VAL A 131 7.92 5.61 3.54
N ASP A 132 7.71 4.52 4.26
CA ASP A 132 7.22 3.26 3.69
C ASP A 132 5.74 3.38 3.26
N ALA A 133 5.32 2.57 2.28
CA ALA A 133 3.91 2.38 1.92
C ALA A 133 3.52 0.90 2.12
N PRO A 134 3.22 0.47 3.37
CA PRO A 134 2.83 -0.90 3.65
C PRO A 134 1.44 -1.22 3.08
N PHE A 135 1.26 -2.43 2.58
CA PHE A 135 0.00 -2.97 2.10
C PHE A 135 0.01 -4.51 2.15
N VAL A 136 -1.13 -5.15 1.92
CA VAL A 136 -1.23 -6.62 1.88
C VAL A 136 -1.54 -7.11 0.48
N SER A 137 -2.52 -6.51 -0.19
CA SER A 137 -2.95 -6.88 -1.53
C SER A 137 -3.24 -5.64 -2.39
N ASN A 138 -3.31 -5.84 -3.71
CA ASN A 138 -3.70 -4.84 -4.69
C ASN A 138 -4.50 -5.48 -5.84
N HIS A 139 -4.78 -4.70 -6.88
CA HIS A 139 -5.57 -5.12 -8.04
C HIS A 139 -4.85 -6.11 -8.98
N ASP A 140 -3.53 -6.31 -8.82
CA ASP A 140 -2.70 -7.23 -9.62
C ASP A 140 -2.33 -8.50 -8.85
N MET A 141 -2.63 -8.55 -7.54
CA MET A 141 -2.35 -9.67 -6.65
C MET A 141 -3.64 -10.39 -6.24
N ALA A 142 -3.54 -11.63 -5.79
CA ALA A 142 -4.66 -12.29 -5.13
C ALA A 142 -5.14 -11.43 -3.94
N ARG A 143 -6.45 -11.39 -3.71
CA ARG A 143 -7.01 -10.65 -2.58
C ARG A 143 -6.60 -11.26 -1.22
N ALA A 144 -6.42 -10.43 -0.22
CA ALA A 144 -5.97 -10.79 1.12
C ALA A 144 -6.73 -11.97 1.73
N ARG A 145 -8.05 -12.03 1.54
CA ARG A 145 -8.90 -13.12 2.03
C ARG A 145 -8.39 -14.52 1.69
N GLY A 146 -8.03 -14.73 0.42
CA GLY A 146 -7.49 -16.02 -0.04
C GLY A 146 -6.14 -16.34 0.60
N MET A 147 -5.24 -15.37 0.63
CA MET A 147 -3.91 -15.50 1.25
C MET A 147 -4.00 -15.83 2.74
N LEU A 148 -5.01 -15.29 3.44
CA LEU A 148 -5.26 -15.47 4.88
C LEU A 148 -6.19 -16.64 5.20
N ARG A 149 -6.36 -17.56 4.22
CA ARG A 149 -7.14 -18.81 4.34
C ARG A 149 -8.61 -18.57 4.65
N SER A 150 -9.16 -17.43 4.23
CA SER A 150 -10.56 -17.05 4.45
C SER A 150 -10.99 -17.10 5.91
N LYS A 151 -10.08 -16.73 6.83
CA LYS A 151 -10.34 -16.71 8.27
C LYS A 151 -10.30 -15.29 8.80
N VAL A 152 -11.43 -14.77 9.26
CA VAL A 152 -11.56 -13.42 9.82
C VAL A 152 -10.52 -13.10 10.91
N PRO A 153 -10.16 -13.98 11.84
CA PRO A 153 -9.08 -13.70 12.78
C PRO A 153 -7.72 -13.43 12.12
N ASN A 154 -7.39 -14.14 11.04
CA ASN A 154 -6.14 -13.88 10.31
C ASN A 154 -6.21 -12.55 9.56
N GLU A 155 -7.37 -12.21 8.98
CA GLU A 155 -7.61 -10.92 8.30
C GLU A 155 -7.48 -9.76 9.28
N LYS A 156 -8.10 -9.87 10.46
CA LYS A 156 -7.97 -8.89 11.54
C LYS A 156 -6.52 -8.74 12.02
N ALA A 157 -5.78 -9.85 12.16
CA ALA A 157 -4.38 -9.82 12.55
C ALA A 157 -3.48 -9.16 11.50
N ALA A 158 -3.68 -9.47 10.21
CA ALA A 158 -2.92 -8.84 9.13
C ALA A 158 -3.22 -7.34 9.06
N ALA A 159 -4.50 -6.93 9.14
CA ALA A 159 -4.91 -5.53 9.18
C ALA A 159 -4.24 -4.76 10.33
N LEU A 160 -4.26 -5.32 11.54
CA LEU A 160 -3.58 -4.75 12.71
C LEU A 160 -2.10 -4.52 12.44
N LEU A 161 -1.42 -5.52 11.87
CA LEU A 161 0.02 -5.46 11.62
C LEU A 161 0.40 -4.38 10.61
N TYR A 162 -0.28 -4.26 9.46
CA TYR A 162 0.18 -3.30 8.45
C TYR A 162 -0.41 -1.89 8.63
N LEU A 163 -1.64 -1.76 9.13
CA LEU A 163 -2.26 -0.45 9.34
C LEU A 163 -1.61 0.35 10.46
N LEU A 164 -1.07 -0.31 11.48
CA LEU A 164 -0.39 0.36 12.58
C LEU A 164 1.13 0.46 12.40
N MET A 165 1.71 -0.06 11.28
CA MET A 165 3.12 0.18 10.98
C MET A 165 3.36 1.62 10.51
N PRO A 166 4.57 2.17 10.75
CA PRO A 166 4.97 3.48 10.23
C PRO A 166 4.93 3.55 8.71
N GLY A 167 4.57 4.73 8.21
CA GLY A 167 4.45 5.01 6.78
C GLY A 167 3.04 5.38 6.35
N VAL A 168 2.69 5.19 5.09
CA VAL A 168 1.36 5.46 4.52
C VAL A 168 0.74 4.16 4.03
N PRO A 169 -0.04 3.45 4.88
CA PRO A 169 -0.63 2.18 4.49
C PRO A 169 -1.72 2.37 3.44
N THR A 170 -1.82 1.38 2.54
CA THR A 170 -2.83 1.36 1.49
C THR A 170 -3.73 0.16 1.64
N VAL A 171 -5.05 0.39 1.66
CA VAL A 171 -6.10 -0.64 1.70
C VAL A 171 -6.62 -0.86 0.29
N TYR A 172 -6.62 -2.09 -0.19
CA TYR A 172 -7.29 -2.44 -1.43
C TYR A 172 -8.79 -2.62 -1.16
N TYR A 173 -9.65 -1.94 -1.93
CA TYR A 173 -11.09 -1.93 -1.70
C TYR A 173 -11.67 -3.34 -1.54
N GLY A 174 -12.56 -3.51 -0.56
CA GLY A 174 -13.19 -4.78 -0.22
C GLY A 174 -12.30 -5.71 0.62
N GLU A 175 -11.06 -5.35 0.91
CA GLU A 175 -10.22 -6.06 1.90
C GLU A 175 -10.86 -5.96 3.28
N GLU A 176 -11.39 -4.79 3.61
CA GLU A 176 -12.12 -4.48 4.84
C GLU A 176 -13.44 -5.26 4.98
N LEU A 177 -13.95 -5.83 3.91
CA LEU A 177 -15.13 -6.71 3.91
C LEU A 177 -14.78 -8.20 3.87
N GLY A 178 -13.52 -8.52 3.56
CA GLY A 178 -13.11 -9.89 3.29
C GLY A 178 -13.51 -10.39 1.89
N MET A 179 -13.53 -9.52 0.88
CA MET A 179 -13.76 -9.92 -0.51
C MET A 179 -12.66 -10.84 -1.00
N SER A 180 -13.03 -11.85 -1.79
CA SER A 180 -12.12 -12.83 -2.39
C SER A 180 -11.94 -12.60 -3.89
N GLY A 181 -10.87 -13.17 -4.46
CA GLY A 181 -10.56 -13.14 -5.88
C GLY A 181 -9.09 -13.46 -6.14
N SER A 182 -8.83 -14.29 -7.14
CA SER A 182 -7.49 -14.74 -7.51
C SER A 182 -7.45 -15.21 -8.97
N GLY A 183 -6.27 -15.53 -9.48
CA GLY A 183 -6.11 -15.96 -10.86
C GLY A 183 -6.14 -14.79 -11.84
N SER A 184 -7.11 -14.73 -12.74
CA SER A 184 -7.22 -13.66 -13.71
C SER A 184 -7.46 -12.29 -13.05
N ASP A 185 -7.13 -11.21 -13.74
CA ASP A 185 -7.26 -9.85 -13.21
C ASP A 185 -8.70 -9.49 -12.90
N GLU A 186 -9.64 -9.96 -13.71
CA GLU A 186 -11.05 -9.70 -13.53
C GLU A 186 -11.57 -10.23 -12.20
N ASN A 187 -11.08 -11.38 -11.75
CA ASN A 187 -11.45 -11.97 -10.46
C ASN A 187 -10.96 -11.15 -9.26
N LYS A 188 -9.82 -10.49 -9.42
CA LYS A 188 -9.25 -9.63 -8.38
C LYS A 188 -10.00 -8.29 -8.29
N ARG A 189 -10.72 -7.90 -9.34
CA ARG A 189 -11.38 -6.60 -9.55
C ARG A 189 -12.90 -6.72 -9.56
N LEU A 190 -13.46 -7.71 -8.85
CA LEU A 190 -14.91 -7.89 -8.68
C LEU A 190 -15.52 -6.65 -8.01
N PRO A 191 -16.79 -6.31 -8.34
CA PRO A 191 -17.47 -5.16 -7.75
C PRO A 191 -17.54 -5.24 -6.24
N MET A 192 -17.55 -4.06 -5.59
CA MET A 192 -17.78 -3.92 -4.15
C MET A 192 -19.11 -4.57 -3.76
N VAL A 193 -19.13 -5.28 -2.65
CA VAL A 193 -20.35 -5.88 -2.09
C VAL A 193 -20.99 -4.88 -1.13
N TRP A 194 -22.03 -4.18 -1.59
CA TRP A 194 -22.69 -3.14 -0.81
C TRP A 194 -23.67 -3.70 0.23
N SER A 195 -24.38 -4.78 -0.12
CA SER A 195 -25.26 -5.51 0.80
C SER A 195 -25.51 -6.93 0.29
N SER A 196 -26.25 -7.72 1.06
CA SER A 196 -26.78 -9.03 0.63
C SER A 196 -27.84 -8.93 -0.47
N ASP A 197 -28.42 -7.73 -0.71
CA ASP A 197 -29.38 -7.50 -1.77
C ASP A 197 -28.68 -7.44 -3.13
N ALA A 198 -29.01 -8.39 -4.01
CA ALA A 198 -28.46 -8.46 -5.36
C ALA A 198 -28.75 -7.19 -6.20
N ALA A 199 -29.81 -6.46 -5.91
CA ALA A 199 -30.16 -5.23 -6.62
C ALA A 199 -29.14 -4.10 -6.38
N THR A 200 -28.36 -4.17 -5.31
CA THR A 200 -27.33 -3.18 -5.00
C THR A 200 -25.97 -3.49 -5.64
N GLN A 201 -25.84 -4.63 -6.31
CA GLN A 201 -24.58 -5.11 -6.86
C GLN A 201 -24.36 -4.64 -8.30
N CYS A 202 -23.15 -4.15 -8.60
CA CYS A 202 -22.72 -3.95 -9.97
C CYS A 202 -22.42 -5.31 -10.65
N LYS A 203 -22.50 -5.33 -11.96
CA LYS A 203 -22.11 -6.52 -12.74
C LYS A 203 -20.60 -6.75 -12.63
N ALA A 204 -20.20 -8.01 -12.44
CA ALA A 204 -18.80 -8.40 -12.55
C ALA A 204 -18.26 -8.16 -13.99
N PRO A 205 -16.93 -7.98 -14.15
CA PRO A 205 -16.30 -7.97 -15.46
C PRO A 205 -16.69 -9.22 -16.28
N ALA A 206 -16.90 -9.06 -17.57
CA ALA A 206 -17.41 -10.15 -18.42
C ALA A 206 -16.50 -11.39 -18.48
N ALA A 207 -15.19 -11.19 -18.30
CA ALA A 207 -14.21 -12.28 -18.29
C ALA A 207 -13.94 -12.86 -16.90
N ALA A 208 -14.62 -12.39 -15.84
CA ALA A 208 -14.50 -12.98 -14.52
C ALA A 208 -15.12 -14.37 -14.49
N ASP A 209 -14.35 -15.35 -14.02
CA ASP A 209 -14.78 -16.75 -13.87
C ASP A 209 -15.00 -17.15 -12.39
N GLN A 210 -14.78 -16.22 -11.46
CA GLN A 210 -15.09 -16.37 -10.03
C GLN A 210 -16.22 -15.45 -9.62
N ALA A 211 -17.15 -15.98 -8.86
CA ALA A 211 -18.19 -15.19 -8.21
C ALA A 211 -17.74 -14.76 -6.81
N GLN A 212 -18.13 -13.58 -6.39
CA GLN A 212 -17.99 -13.17 -4.99
C GLN A 212 -18.81 -14.07 -4.08
N ARG A 213 -18.19 -14.60 -3.03
CA ARG A 213 -18.82 -15.51 -2.07
C ARG A 213 -19.20 -14.83 -0.75
N LEU A 214 -18.96 -13.54 -0.66
CA LEU A 214 -19.30 -12.76 0.52
C LEU A 214 -20.82 -12.60 0.60
N THR A 215 -21.40 -12.94 1.74
CA THR A 215 -22.84 -12.81 2.02
C THR A 215 -23.18 -11.51 2.72
N ASP A 216 -22.22 -10.97 3.49
CA ASP A 216 -22.39 -9.78 4.31
C ASP A 216 -21.59 -8.63 3.70
N GLY A 217 -22.28 -7.73 3.03
CA GLY A 217 -21.69 -6.54 2.44
C GLY A 217 -21.49 -5.40 3.44
N VAL A 218 -21.32 -4.19 2.91
CA VAL A 218 -21.15 -2.97 3.74
C VAL A 218 -22.30 -2.80 4.71
N ALA A 219 -23.56 -2.93 4.25
CA ALA A 219 -24.74 -2.66 5.07
C ALA A 219 -24.86 -3.61 6.29
N GLU A 220 -24.59 -4.90 6.09
CA GLU A 220 -24.65 -5.88 7.14
C GLU A 220 -23.48 -5.72 8.12
N GLN A 221 -22.25 -5.54 7.60
CA GLN A 221 -21.07 -5.38 8.43
C GLN A 221 -21.03 -4.04 9.19
N ASP A 222 -21.68 -2.99 8.64
CA ASP A 222 -21.77 -1.68 9.30
C ASP A 222 -22.51 -1.78 10.66
N SER A 223 -23.53 -2.61 10.73
CA SER A 223 -24.35 -2.82 11.94
C SER A 223 -23.74 -3.80 12.94
N ASP A 224 -22.71 -4.57 12.57
CA ASP A 224 -22.03 -5.53 13.45
C ASP A 224 -20.73 -4.92 13.98
N PRO A 225 -20.64 -4.58 15.29
CA PRO A 225 -19.43 -3.99 15.88
C PRO A 225 -18.21 -4.92 15.83
N ASP A 226 -18.42 -6.24 15.71
CA ASP A 226 -17.35 -7.23 15.63
C ASP A 226 -16.97 -7.59 14.20
N SER A 227 -17.58 -6.96 13.19
CA SER A 227 -17.30 -7.20 11.79
C SER A 227 -15.85 -6.86 11.41
N LEU A 228 -15.42 -7.34 10.23
CA LEU A 228 -14.12 -6.97 9.68
C LEU A 228 -14.10 -5.48 9.28
N LEU A 229 -15.19 -4.96 8.72
CA LEU A 229 -15.32 -3.55 8.36
C LEU A 229 -15.12 -2.64 9.57
N ASN A 230 -15.81 -2.92 10.69
CA ASN A 230 -15.67 -2.10 11.88
C ASN A 230 -14.30 -2.27 12.55
N TRP A 231 -13.65 -3.42 12.39
CA TRP A 231 -12.25 -3.59 12.80
C TRP A 231 -11.31 -2.66 12.03
N TYR A 232 -11.42 -2.59 10.70
CA TYR A 232 -10.63 -1.65 9.87
C TYR A 232 -10.90 -0.21 10.28
N ARG A 233 -12.15 0.18 10.50
CA ARG A 233 -12.50 1.53 10.96
C ARG A 233 -11.85 1.89 12.30
N GLN A 234 -11.87 0.97 13.26
CA GLN A 234 -11.22 1.16 14.56
C GLN A 234 -9.71 1.34 14.43
N LEU A 235 -9.05 0.52 13.61
CA LEU A 235 -7.60 0.64 13.37
C LEU A 235 -7.23 1.95 12.69
N ILE A 236 -8.00 2.37 11.68
CA ILE A 236 -7.79 3.64 10.98
C ILE A 236 -8.05 4.82 11.93
N ALA A 237 -9.09 4.76 12.74
CA ALA A 237 -9.36 5.79 13.75
C ALA A 237 -8.22 5.87 14.78
N LEU A 238 -7.74 4.73 15.29
CA LEU A 238 -6.59 4.67 16.20
C LEU A 238 -5.33 5.27 15.54
N ARG A 239 -5.05 4.90 14.29
CA ARG A 239 -3.94 5.46 13.54
C ARG A 239 -4.01 6.98 13.43
N ASN A 240 -5.19 7.52 13.15
CA ASN A 240 -5.40 8.97 13.00
C ASN A 240 -5.21 9.74 14.32
N LEU A 241 -5.32 9.06 15.47
CA LEU A 241 -4.99 9.63 16.78
C LEU A 241 -3.50 9.61 17.10
N ALA A 242 -2.69 8.92 16.30
CA ALA A 242 -1.25 8.76 16.49
C ALA A 242 -0.51 9.19 15.20
N PRO A 243 -0.37 10.50 14.95
CA PRO A 243 0.28 11.03 13.74
C PRO A 243 1.74 10.59 13.61
N GLU A 244 2.38 10.20 14.72
CA GLU A 244 3.71 9.61 14.77
C GLU A 244 3.82 8.37 13.86
N LEU A 245 2.74 7.58 13.74
CA LEU A 245 2.69 6.40 12.88
C LEU A 245 2.95 6.71 11.40
N THR A 246 2.93 7.96 10.98
CA THR A 246 3.28 8.32 9.59
C THR A 246 4.79 8.50 9.41
N ARG A 247 5.43 9.27 10.30
CA ARG A 247 6.82 9.72 10.12
C ARG A 247 7.71 9.54 11.34
N GLY A 248 7.21 8.98 12.43
CA GLY A 248 7.95 8.77 13.66
C GLY A 248 9.12 7.80 13.51
N GLU A 249 9.98 7.78 14.51
CA GLU A 249 11.10 6.85 14.60
C GLU A 249 10.68 5.62 15.39
N MET A 250 10.62 4.49 14.70
CA MET A 250 10.21 3.22 15.28
C MET A 250 11.39 2.49 15.91
N THR A 251 11.21 2.05 17.16
CA THR A 251 12.13 1.13 17.84
C THR A 251 11.39 -0.13 18.24
N ALA A 252 11.86 -1.28 17.77
CA ALA A 252 11.28 -2.57 18.14
C ALA A 252 11.56 -2.87 19.62
N LEU A 253 10.57 -3.47 20.28
CA LEU A 253 10.66 -3.94 21.66
C LEU A 253 10.46 -5.44 21.72
N ASP A 254 11.01 -6.07 22.77
CA ASP A 254 10.67 -7.43 23.10
C ASP A 254 9.30 -7.48 23.81
N GLY A 255 8.34 -8.12 23.17
CA GLY A 255 7.00 -8.32 23.75
C GLY A 255 6.91 -9.48 24.73
N GLY A 256 8.00 -10.21 24.98
CA GLY A 256 8.05 -11.38 25.87
C GLY A 256 7.28 -12.62 25.37
N ASN A 257 6.70 -12.54 24.18
CA ASN A 257 5.92 -13.61 23.56
C ASN A 257 5.95 -13.50 22.04
N ASP A 258 6.09 -14.63 21.34
CA ASP A 258 6.14 -14.69 19.87
C ASP A 258 4.90 -14.10 19.17
N ALA A 259 3.75 -14.09 19.81
CA ALA A 259 2.51 -13.55 19.25
C ALA A 259 2.41 -12.02 19.36
N ILE A 260 3.30 -11.37 20.10
CA ILE A 260 3.24 -9.92 20.35
C ILE A 260 4.20 -9.18 19.43
N CYS A 261 3.67 -8.25 18.63
CA CYS A 261 4.45 -7.26 17.89
C CYS A 261 4.52 -5.99 18.74
N ALA A 262 5.65 -5.74 19.38
CA ALA A 262 5.85 -4.59 20.27
C ALA A 262 6.87 -3.60 19.70
N TYR A 263 6.57 -2.31 19.83
CA TYR A 263 7.47 -1.23 19.44
C TYR A 263 7.10 0.08 20.13
N THR A 264 8.03 1.00 20.16
CA THR A 264 7.77 2.41 20.44
C THR A 264 7.94 3.23 19.17
N GLU A 265 7.23 4.31 19.11
CA GLU A 265 7.37 5.29 18.05
C GLU A 265 7.44 6.69 18.65
N ILE A 266 8.45 7.45 18.27
CA ILE A 266 8.68 8.80 18.78
C ILE A 266 8.48 9.77 17.61
N GLY A 267 7.48 10.65 17.74
CA GLY A 267 7.26 11.73 16.79
C GLY A 267 8.48 12.64 16.72
N ARG A 268 8.83 13.07 15.51
CA ARG A 268 9.78 14.16 15.32
C ARG A 268 9.00 15.47 15.38
N ALA A 269 9.43 16.37 16.25
CA ALA A 269 8.95 17.74 16.34
C ALA A 269 9.26 18.52 15.06
#